data_2525f347f466fd751e48d8cefa4521ce
#
_entry.id   2525f347f466fd751e48d8cefa4521ce
#
_cell.length_a   1.000
_cell.length_b   1.000
_cell.length_c   1.000
_cell.angle_alpha   90.00
_cell.angle_beta   90.00
_cell.angle_gamma   90.00
#
_symmetry.space_group_name_H-M   'P 1'
#
loop_
_entity.id
_entity.type
_entity.pdbx_description
1 polymer ?
#
loop_
_entity_poly.entity_id
_entity_poly.type
_entity_poly.pdbx_seq_one_letter_code
_entity_poly.pdbx_strand_id
1 'polypeptide(L)'
;MGHNIEINKEGKARMAYAGKEIPWHRLGTSMDGLQTANAMLTAAQADFDVVLTKVAAIDAEGRVLLNPDGTTVIINDSRATIRVNPDGTFDGLSTVGTRFVIQQNSEVLSRALDIVGASDGDAVVDTCGVLDDGREFFACLDLGQLIIDPLGVNDKIQKYLLVRNGHDGKTPITFANTSIRAVCKNTVVAGLNVAQSVFTARHTRNADLAMEEARTVLRMSTDWAVSFKKAAEELLKIDMNSLKVERVIKHVFPMKANETNRQKENREEIWGTVKGLYVNNNNAGGYGDNGWSALNAVGEYLDHYRKADDADRAYASMDSYSWVTKTKTLTEKYILSLA
;
A
#
# COMPACT_ATOMS: atom_id res chain seq x y z
N MET A 1 -16.93 8.78 -1.13
CA MET A 1 -15.65 9.52 -1.09
C MET A 1 -14.53 8.48 -1.05
N GLY A 2 -13.52 8.59 -1.90
CA GLY A 2 -12.53 7.51 -2.12
C GLY A 2 -11.48 7.29 -1.03
N HIS A 3 -11.51 7.99 0.10
CA HIS A 3 -10.50 7.82 1.15
C HIS A 3 -10.92 6.85 2.26
N ASN A 4 -12.21 6.69 2.55
CA ASN A 4 -12.78 5.84 3.62
C ASN A 4 -12.15 6.01 5.01
N ILE A 5 -11.54 7.18 5.28
CA ILE A 5 -11.06 7.54 6.61
C ILE A 5 -12.27 7.81 7.48
N GLU A 6 -12.29 7.23 8.67
CA GLU A 6 -13.36 7.48 9.63
C GLU A 6 -13.32 8.95 10.10
N ILE A 7 -14.49 9.57 10.12
CA ILE A 7 -14.71 10.89 10.70
C ILE A 7 -15.46 10.71 12.02
N ASN A 8 -14.91 11.19 13.11
CA ASN A 8 -15.55 11.09 14.42
C ASN A 8 -16.78 12.01 14.55
N LYS A 9 -17.50 11.90 15.66
CA LYS A 9 -18.71 12.71 15.93
C LYS A 9 -18.46 14.23 15.98
N GLU A 10 -17.19 14.64 16.18
CA GLU A 10 -16.76 16.04 16.20
C GLU A 10 -16.31 16.55 14.82
N GLY A 11 -16.43 15.73 13.77
CA GLY A 11 -16.01 16.09 12.41
C GLY A 11 -14.50 15.95 12.16
N LYS A 12 -13.73 15.36 13.08
CA LYS A 12 -12.29 15.14 12.93
C LYS A 12 -12.02 13.78 12.29
N ALA A 13 -11.06 13.75 11.36
CA ALA A 13 -10.59 12.51 10.77
C ALA A 13 -9.74 11.71 11.77
N ARG A 14 -10.05 10.43 11.93
CA ARG A 14 -9.28 9.49 12.75
C ARG A 14 -8.01 9.07 12.00
N MET A 15 -7.09 9.98 11.87
CA MET A 15 -5.80 9.81 11.19
C MET A 15 -4.77 10.77 11.77
N ALA A 16 -3.51 10.34 11.84
CA ALA A 16 -2.36 11.16 12.12
C ALA A 16 -1.24 10.94 11.10
N TYR A 17 -0.41 11.96 10.90
CA TYR A 17 0.75 11.87 10.00
C TYR A 17 1.91 12.70 10.54
N ALA A 18 3.15 12.23 10.31
CA ALA A 18 4.36 12.98 10.61
C ALA A 18 4.47 14.19 9.66
N GLY A 19 4.72 15.36 10.22
CA GLY A 19 4.49 16.68 9.62
C GLY A 19 5.23 17.06 8.34
N LYS A 20 6.04 16.17 7.74
CA LYS A 20 6.84 16.49 6.55
C LYS A 20 6.02 16.67 5.27
N GLU A 21 4.98 15.88 5.09
CA GLU A 21 4.14 15.90 3.87
C GLU A 21 2.67 15.77 4.24
N ILE A 22 1.90 16.79 3.87
CA ILE A 22 0.44 16.80 4.08
C ILE A 22 -0.20 15.80 3.12
N PRO A 23 -1.04 14.83 3.60
CA PRO A 23 -1.80 13.95 2.73
C PRO A 23 -2.62 14.72 1.70
N TRP A 24 -2.74 14.18 0.49
CA TRP A 24 -3.46 14.84 -0.64
C TRP A 24 -4.90 15.24 -0.31
N HIS A 25 -5.58 14.48 0.55
CA HIS A 25 -6.95 14.76 0.99
C HIS A 25 -7.03 15.77 2.15
N ARG A 26 -5.90 16.23 2.71
CA ARG A 26 -5.75 17.21 3.79
C ARG A 26 -6.49 16.83 5.09
N LEU A 27 -6.75 15.54 5.31
CA LEU A 27 -7.37 15.03 6.53
C LEU A 27 -6.31 14.50 7.48
N GLY A 28 -6.62 14.53 8.80
CA GLY A 28 -5.80 13.99 9.86
C GLY A 28 -5.09 15.05 10.68
N THR A 29 -4.52 14.61 11.79
CA THR A 29 -3.74 15.45 12.73
C THR A 29 -2.26 15.43 12.31
N SER A 30 -1.69 16.61 12.08
CA SER A 30 -0.25 16.76 11.85
C SER A 30 0.50 16.63 13.16
N MET A 31 1.57 15.82 13.15
CA MET A 31 2.46 15.62 14.30
C MET A 31 3.87 16.12 13.94
N ASP A 32 4.42 17.02 14.75
CA ASP A 32 5.74 17.57 14.52
C ASP A 32 6.84 16.66 15.08
N GLY A 33 7.88 16.43 14.29
CA GLY A 33 9.06 15.66 14.69
C GLY A 33 8.84 14.15 14.79
N LEU A 34 9.80 13.46 15.43
CA LEU A 34 9.73 12.02 15.69
C LEU A 34 8.70 11.74 16.78
N GLN A 35 7.75 10.87 16.49
CA GLN A 35 6.66 10.50 17.39
C GLN A 35 6.74 9.04 17.82
N THR A 36 6.37 8.78 19.08
CA THR A 36 6.16 7.41 19.55
C THR A 36 4.91 6.79 18.89
N ALA A 37 4.87 5.47 18.80
CA ALA A 37 3.69 4.77 18.29
C ALA A 37 2.41 5.14 19.05
N ASN A 38 2.50 5.21 20.38
CA ASN A 38 1.36 5.59 21.21
C ASN A 38 0.89 7.04 20.96
N ALA A 39 1.82 7.99 20.78
CA ALA A 39 1.45 9.38 20.45
C ALA A 39 0.73 9.45 19.09
N MET A 40 1.19 8.67 18.10
CA MET A 40 0.54 8.59 16.79
C MET A 40 -0.83 7.94 16.87
N LEU A 41 -0.99 6.83 17.62
CA LEU A 41 -2.28 6.19 17.83
C LEU A 41 -3.30 7.12 18.50
N THR A 42 -2.87 7.81 19.55
CA THR A 42 -3.74 8.78 20.27
C THR A 42 -4.12 9.95 19.38
N ALA A 43 -3.18 10.51 18.62
CA ALA A 43 -3.46 11.60 17.68
C ALA A 43 -4.42 11.18 16.55
N ALA A 44 -4.31 9.94 16.12
CA ALA A 44 -5.22 9.32 15.14
C ALA A 44 -6.53 8.85 15.75
N GLN A 45 -6.69 8.91 17.09
CA GLN A 45 -7.81 8.28 17.81
C GLN A 45 -8.00 6.78 17.42
N ALA A 46 -6.89 6.08 17.24
CA ALA A 46 -6.83 4.67 16.86
C ALA A 46 -6.44 3.75 18.03
N ASP A 47 -6.30 4.32 19.24
CA ASP A 47 -5.94 3.67 20.51
C ASP A 47 -7.16 3.12 21.29
N PHE A 48 -8.31 3.01 20.64
CA PHE A 48 -9.50 2.42 21.22
C PHE A 48 -9.37 0.91 21.43
N ASP A 49 -10.03 0.41 22.48
CA ASP A 49 -10.14 -1.02 22.73
C ASP A 49 -11.25 -1.65 21.90
N VAL A 50 -11.03 -2.88 21.45
CA VAL A 50 -12.05 -3.73 20.83
C VAL A 50 -12.28 -4.95 21.70
N VAL A 51 -13.55 -5.29 21.94
CA VAL A 51 -13.93 -6.44 22.74
C VAL A 51 -14.84 -7.38 21.97
N LEU A 52 -14.82 -8.67 22.33
CA LEU A 52 -15.78 -9.67 21.81
C LEU A 52 -16.96 -9.80 22.76
N THR A 53 -18.16 -9.70 22.20
CA THR A 53 -19.41 -9.89 22.96
C THR A 53 -20.28 -10.98 22.33
N LYS A 54 -21.26 -11.47 23.10
CA LYS A 54 -22.28 -12.38 22.58
C LYS A 54 -23.25 -11.61 21.67
N VAL A 55 -23.81 -12.32 20.68
CA VAL A 55 -24.83 -11.78 19.79
C VAL A 55 -26.20 -12.24 20.30
N ALA A 56 -27.06 -11.29 20.62
CA ALA A 56 -28.43 -11.55 21.04
C ALA A 56 -29.42 -11.27 19.89
N ALA A 57 -30.52 -12.03 19.85
CA ALA A 57 -31.61 -11.74 18.94
C ALA A 57 -32.46 -10.58 19.49
N ILE A 58 -32.89 -9.67 18.60
CA ILE A 58 -33.79 -8.56 18.91
C ILE A 58 -35.03 -8.64 18.00
N ASP A 59 -36.19 -8.16 18.49
CA ASP A 59 -37.39 -8.04 17.68
C ASP A 59 -37.37 -6.80 16.75
N ALA A 60 -38.43 -6.60 15.98
CA ALA A 60 -38.55 -5.48 15.06
C ALA A 60 -38.55 -4.10 15.76
N GLU A 61 -38.95 -4.07 17.04
CA GLU A 61 -38.98 -2.88 17.89
C GLU A 61 -37.65 -2.65 18.64
N GLY A 62 -36.62 -3.50 18.41
CA GLY A 62 -35.29 -3.39 19.02
C GLY A 62 -35.19 -3.95 20.45
N ARG A 63 -36.18 -4.72 20.92
CA ARG A 63 -36.16 -5.34 22.24
C ARG A 63 -35.49 -6.71 22.18
N VAL A 64 -34.66 -7.03 23.19
CA VAL A 64 -34.00 -8.34 23.30
C VAL A 64 -35.05 -9.45 23.43
N LEU A 65 -34.96 -10.48 22.58
CA LEU A 65 -35.83 -11.66 22.69
C LEU A 65 -35.41 -12.50 23.89
N LEU A 66 -36.43 -12.86 24.69
CA LEU A 66 -36.27 -13.72 25.87
C LEU A 66 -37.00 -15.04 25.66
N ASN A 67 -36.44 -16.12 26.20
CA ASN A 67 -37.11 -17.39 26.36
C ASN A 67 -38.20 -17.29 27.44
N PRO A 68 -39.13 -18.26 27.54
CA PRO A 68 -40.15 -18.27 28.59
C PRO A 68 -39.61 -18.26 30.03
N ASP A 69 -38.38 -18.72 30.24
CA ASP A 69 -37.67 -18.68 31.53
C ASP A 69 -36.94 -17.35 31.81
N GLY A 70 -37.10 -16.36 30.95
CA GLY A 70 -36.44 -15.04 31.06
C GLY A 70 -35.01 -14.98 30.56
N THR A 71 -34.43 -16.06 30.05
CA THR A 71 -33.09 -16.04 29.49
C THR A 71 -33.04 -15.43 28.08
N THR A 72 -31.96 -14.70 27.78
CA THR A 72 -31.76 -14.07 26.47
C THR A 72 -31.51 -15.11 25.37
N VAL A 73 -32.15 -14.93 24.21
CA VAL A 73 -31.89 -15.75 23.02
C VAL A 73 -30.58 -15.34 22.42
N ILE A 74 -29.53 -16.18 22.54
CA ILE A 74 -28.16 -15.96 22.10
C ILE A 74 -27.87 -16.75 20.83
N ILE A 75 -27.20 -16.11 19.85
CA ILE A 75 -26.66 -16.76 18.67
C ILE A 75 -25.27 -17.27 19.02
N ASN A 76 -25.10 -18.60 19.12
CA ASN A 76 -23.90 -19.21 19.72
C ASN A 76 -22.70 -19.37 18.76
N ASP A 77 -22.93 -19.38 17.45
CA ASP A 77 -21.90 -19.56 16.41
C ASP A 77 -21.19 -18.26 16.00
N SER A 78 -21.62 -17.13 16.57
CA SER A 78 -21.13 -15.80 16.25
C SER A 78 -20.78 -15.00 17.51
N ARG A 79 -19.89 -14.02 17.34
CA ARG A 79 -19.53 -12.97 18.31
C ARG A 79 -19.60 -11.62 17.60
N ALA A 80 -19.88 -10.57 18.36
CA ALA A 80 -19.74 -9.20 17.86
C ALA A 80 -18.41 -8.61 18.30
N THR A 81 -17.74 -7.92 17.39
CA THR A 81 -16.62 -7.03 17.70
C THR A 81 -17.18 -5.65 17.99
N ILE A 82 -16.88 -5.13 19.18
CA ILE A 82 -17.41 -3.88 19.70
C ILE A 82 -16.24 -2.97 20.07
N ARG A 83 -16.24 -1.76 19.54
CA ARG A 83 -15.33 -0.69 19.96
C ARG A 83 -15.83 -0.09 21.28
N VAL A 84 -14.94 0.07 22.23
CA VAL A 84 -15.15 0.78 23.49
C VAL A 84 -14.60 2.19 23.33
N ASN A 85 -15.47 3.19 23.37
CA ASN A 85 -15.06 4.58 23.24
C ASN A 85 -14.64 5.16 24.61
N PRO A 86 -13.75 6.19 24.63
CA PRO A 86 -13.29 6.82 25.88
C PRO A 86 -14.43 7.43 26.72
N ASP A 87 -15.53 7.80 26.09
CA ASP A 87 -16.75 8.32 26.76
C ASP A 87 -17.65 7.22 27.34
N GLY A 88 -17.22 5.94 27.26
CA GLY A 88 -17.97 4.77 27.72
C GLY A 88 -19.07 4.32 26.77
N THR A 89 -19.23 4.92 25.60
CA THR A 89 -20.13 4.47 24.56
C THR A 89 -19.53 3.30 23.76
N PHE A 90 -20.39 2.56 23.07
CA PHE A 90 -20.01 1.38 22.29
C PHE A 90 -20.40 1.55 20.83
N ASP A 91 -19.52 1.15 19.90
CA ASP A 91 -19.84 1.05 18.49
C ASP A 91 -19.68 -0.39 18.01
N GLY A 92 -20.72 -0.93 17.39
CA GLY A 92 -20.67 -2.26 16.76
C GLY A 92 -19.85 -2.22 15.48
N LEU A 93 -18.78 -3.00 15.40
CA LEU A 93 -17.93 -3.04 14.22
C LEU A 93 -18.34 -4.12 13.24
N SER A 94 -18.48 -5.38 13.72
CA SER A 94 -18.83 -6.51 12.87
C SER A 94 -19.33 -7.71 13.69
N THR A 95 -19.76 -8.75 12.97
CA THR A 95 -19.96 -10.10 13.52
C THR A 95 -18.87 -11.03 12.99
N VAL A 96 -18.29 -11.83 13.86
CA VAL A 96 -17.17 -12.74 13.58
C VAL A 96 -17.47 -14.15 14.11
N GLY A 97 -16.78 -15.14 13.57
CA GLY A 97 -16.89 -16.52 14.08
C GLY A 97 -16.27 -16.71 15.45
N THR A 98 -16.64 -17.77 16.16
CA THR A 98 -16.19 -18.06 17.54
C THR A 98 -14.68 -18.30 17.70
N ARG A 99 -13.96 -18.54 16.61
CA ARG A 99 -12.48 -18.71 16.60
C ARG A 99 -11.72 -17.42 16.41
N PHE A 100 -12.41 -16.31 16.18
CA PHE A 100 -11.76 -15.00 16.01
C PHE A 100 -11.13 -14.57 17.34
N VAL A 101 -9.89 -14.10 17.26
CA VAL A 101 -9.15 -13.53 18.40
C VAL A 101 -8.82 -12.08 18.02
N ILE A 102 -9.21 -11.16 18.89
CA ILE A 102 -8.89 -9.75 18.70
C ILE A 102 -7.38 -9.56 18.85
N GLN A 103 -6.82 -8.74 17.97
CA GLN A 103 -5.52 -8.14 18.11
C GLN A 103 -5.75 -6.63 18.17
N GLN A 104 -5.34 -5.99 19.26
CA GLN A 104 -5.52 -4.54 19.43
C GLN A 104 -4.61 -3.78 18.45
N ASN A 105 -5.02 -2.59 18.03
CA ASN A 105 -4.22 -1.77 17.10
C ASN A 105 -2.83 -1.46 17.67
N SER A 106 -2.77 -1.16 18.97
CA SER A 106 -1.51 -0.90 19.68
C SER A 106 -0.58 -2.11 19.70
N GLU A 107 -1.12 -3.32 19.90
CA GLU A 107 -0.35 -4.57 19.88
C GLU A 107 0.23 -4.82 18.49
N VAL A 108 -0.59 -4.71 17.44
CA VAL A 108 -0.13 -4.94 16.05
C VAL A 108 0.92 -3.91 15.64
N LEU A 109 0.74 -2.64 16.02
CA LEU A 109 1.73 -1.60 15.71
C LEU A 109 3.03 -1.80 16.50
N SER A 110 2.96 -2.15 17.79
CA SER A 110 4.15 -2.46 18.60
C SER A 110 4.94 -3.62 17.99
N ARG A 111 4.26 -4.66 17.54
CA ARG A 111 4.91 -5.81 16.88
C ARG A 111 5.58 -5.41 15.56
N ALA A 112 4.95 -4.52 14.78
CA ALA A 112 5.56 -4.00 13.57
C ALA A 112 6.88 -3.26 13.85
N LEU A 113 6.91 -2.45 14.91
CA LEU A 113 8.13 -1.76 15.35
C LEU A 113 9.21 -2.73 15.84
N ASP A 114 8.83 -3.77 16.59
CA ASP A 114 9.77 -4.81 17.04
C ASP A 114 10.39 -5.55 15.85
N ILE A 115 9.59 -5.85 14.82
CA ILE A 115 10.08 -6.50 13.61
C ILE A 115 11.10 -5.61 12.90
N VAL A 116 10.85 -4.33 12.79
CA VAL A 116 11.74 -3.37 12.11
C VAL A 116 12.98 -3.07 12.94
N GLY A 117 12.86 -2.91 14.25
CA GLY A 117 13.99 -2.71 15.17
C GLY A 117 14.98 -3.88 15.15
N ALA A 118 14.50 -5.12 14.89
CA ALA A 118 15.35 -6.30 14.71
C ALA A 118 16.05 -6.37 13.34
N SER A 119 15.74 -5.47 12.41
CA SER A 119 16.27 -5.45 11.03
C SER A 119 17.14 -4.22 10.69
N ASP A 120 17.82 -3.62 11.65
CA ASP A 120 18.76 -2.50 11.48
C ASP A 120 18.14 -1.18 10.93
N GLY A 121 16.95 -0.78 11.36
CA GLY A 121 16.37 0.49 10.93
C GLY A 121 15.66 1.27 12.05
N ASP A 122 15.95 2.55 12.17
CA ASP A 122 15.15 3.51 12.94
C ASP A 122 13.82 3.76 12.20
N ALA A 123 12.83 2.90 12.42
CA ALA A 123 11.51 3.09 11.82
C ALA A 123 10.70 4.11 12.60
N VAL A 124 10.18 5.07 11.88
CA VAL A 124 9.27 6.09 12.41
C VAL A 124 7.86 5.81 11.90
N VAL A 125 6.85 5.92 12.76
CA VAL A 125 5.46 5.87 12.31
C VAL A 125 5.17 7.17 11.56
N ASP A 126 5.09 7.06 10.24
CA ASP A 126 4.87 8.20 9.35
C ASP A 126 3.39 8.57 9.23
N THR A 127 2.52 7.56 9.12
CA THR A 127 1.07 7.74 9.11
C THR A 127 0.37 6.61 9.83
N CYS A 128 -0.76 6.89 10.45
CA CYS A 128 -1.69 5.86 10.89
C CYS A 128 -3.12 6.38 10.90
N GLY A 129 -4.10 5.48 10.82
CA GLY A 129 -5.50 5.90 10.82
C GLY A 129 -6.48 4.73 10.85
N VAL A 130 -7.75 5.11 10.94
CA VAL A 130 -8.89 4.21 11.04
C VAL A 130 -9.76 4.35 9.79
N LEU A 131 -10.14 3.22 9.24
CA LEU A 131 -10.90 3.12 8.01
C LEU A 131 -12.21 2.34 8.25
N ASP A 132 -13.15 2.54 7.32
CA ASP A 132 -14.39 1.75 7.26
C ASP A 132 -15.13 1.70 8.60
N ASP A 133 -15.33 2.86 9.25
CA ASP A 133 -16.04 3.06 10.52
C ASP A 133 -15.48 2.20 11.67
N GLY A 134 -14.16 2.18 11.82
CA GLY A 134 -13.49 1.48 12.91
C GLY A 134 -13.14 0.02 12.62
N ARG A 135 -13.58 -0.51 11.48
CA ARG A 135 -13.40 -1.93 11.14
C ARG A 135 -11.98 -2.28 10.70
N GLU A 136 -11.21 -1.28 10.27
CA GLU A 136 -9.86 -1.48 9.78
C GLU A 136 -8.95 -0.37 10.31
N PHE A 137 -7.77 -0.77 10.75
CA PHE A 137 -6.65 0.11 11.11
C PHE A 137 -5.53 -0.05 10.10
N PHE A 138 -4.84 1.04 9.80
CA PHE A 138 -3.58 1.02 9.05
C PHE A 138 -2.53 1.88 9.74
N ALA A 139 -1.27 1.51 9.53
CA ALA A 139 -0.12 2.36 9.80
C ALA A 139 0.93 2.20 8.70
N CYS A 140 1.74 3.23 8.53
CA CYS A 140 2.85 3.24 7.58
C CYS A 140 4.10 3.66 8.33
N LEU A 141 5.09 2.77 8.41
CA LEU A 141 6.37 3.04 9.05
C LEU A 141 7.37 3.43 7.97
N ASP A 142 8.05 4.55 8.16
CA ASP A 142 9.15 4.97 7.29
C ASP A 142 10.40 4.14 7.57
N LEU A 143 10.86 3.40 6.56
CA LEU A 143 12.08 2.58 6.61
C LEU A 143 13.29 3.27 5.98
N GLY A 144 13.17 4.58 5.72
CA GLY A 144 14.21 5.35 5.05
C GLY A 144 14.23 5.18 3.54
N GLN A 145 15.27 5.69 2.92
CA GLN A 145 15.40 5.78 1.47
C GLN A 145 16.40 4.77 0.92
N LEU A 146 16.04 4.14 -0.20
CA LEU A 146 16.98 3.46 -1.06
C LEU A 146 17.49 4.46 -2.08
N ILE A 147 18.82 4.69 -2.10
CA ILE A 147 19.44 5.61 -3.05
C ILE A 147 20.07 4.78 -4.17
N ILE A 148 19.68 5.06 -5.41
CA ILE A 148 20.27 4.50 -6.62
C ILE A 148 21.19 5.57 -7.21
N ASP A 149 22.51 5.41 -7.02
CA ASP A 149 23.47 6.45 -7.36
C ASP A 149 24.81 5.91 -7.94
N PRO A 150 24.78 5.10 -9.02
CA PRO A 150 26.04 4.58 -9.58
C PRO A 150 26.83 5.60 -10.40
N LEU A 151 26.20 6.70 -10.81
CA LEU A 151 26.84 7.74 -11.65
C LEU A 151 26.52 9.17 -11.17
N GLY A 152 26.22 9.36 -9.88
CA GLY A 152 25.81 10.65 -9.32
C GLY A 152 24.35 11.02 -9.63
N VAL A 153 23.53 10.05 -10.00
CA VAL A 153 22.12 10.24 -10.36
C VAL A 153 21.26 10.56 -9.14
N ASN A 154 21.62 10.00 -7.97
CA ASN A 154 20.95 10.23 -6.68
C ASN A 154 19.43 10.01 -6.72
N ASP A 155 18.97 8.95 -7.41
CA ASP A 155 17.54 8.59 -7.44
C ASP A 155 17.12 7.97 -6.10
N LYS A 156 16.10 8.56 -5.47
CA LYS A 156 15.68 8.22 -4.11
C LYS A 156 14.33 7.52 -4.13
N ILE A 157 14.32 6.27 -3.66
CA ILE A 157 13.09 5.50 -3.49
C ILE A 157 12.80 5.38 -1.99
N GLN A 158 11.69 5.97 -1.56
CA GLN A 158 11.22 5.84 -0.18
C GLN A 158 10.71 4.43 0.08
N LYS A 159 11.07 3.84 1.23
CA LYS A 159 10.60 2.53 1.66
C LYS A 159 9.67 2.66 2.85
N TYR A 160 8.59 1.89 2.85
CA TYR A 160 7.63 1.84 3.94
C TYR A 160 7.30 0.40 4.33
N LEU A 161 7.06 0.19 5.63
CA LEU A 161 6.32 -0.97 6.11
C LEU A 161 4.86 -0.55 6.30
N LEU A 162 3.98 -1.06 5.44
CA LEU A 162 2.54 -0.94 5.60
C LEU A 162 2.05 -1.99 6.59
N VAL A 163 1.36 -1.53 7.62
CA VAL A 163 0.70 -2.34 8.66
C VAL A 163 -0.80 -2.21 8.48
N ARG A 164 -1.52 -3.33 8.57
CA ARG A 164 -2.98 -3.38 8.50
C ARG A 164 -3.52 -4.33 9.54
N ASN A 165 -4.59 -3.94 10.22
CA ASN A 165 -5.30 -4.75 11.20
C ASN A 165 -6.80 -4.64 10.97
N GLY A 166 -7.55 -5.73 11.12
CA GLY A 166 -9.00 -5.77 10.91
C GLY A 166 -9.77 -6.24 12.13
N HIS A 167 -10.93 -5.65 12.34
CA HIS A 167 -11.88 -6.04 13.38
C HIS A 167 -13.18 -6.61 12.79
N ASP A 168 -13.20 -6.84 11.47
CA ASP A 168 -14.38 -7.24 10.68
C ASP A 168 -14.47 -8.75 10.40
N GLY A 169 -13.47 -9.52 10.84
CA GLY A 169 -13.36 -10.95 10.57
C GLY A 169 -12.97 -11.31 9.13
N LYS A 170 -12.76 -10.31 8.25
CA LYS A 170 -12.39 -10.47 6.83
C LYS A 170 -10.98 -9.96 6.55
N THR A 171 -10.62 -8.85 7.17
CA THR A 171 -9.34 -8.19 7.00
C THR A 171 -8.28 -8.87 7.90
N PRO A 172 -7.26 -9.51 7.34
CA PRO A 172 -6.19 -10.13 8.12
C PRO A 172 -5.23 -9.07 8.68
N ILE A 173 -4.44 -9.44 9.70
CA ILE A 173 -3.23 -8.71 10.06
C ILE A 173 -2.28 -8.81 8.86
N THR A 174 -1.75 -7.67 8.42
CA THR A 174 -0.88 -7.64 7.25
C THR A 174 0.32 -6.74 7.51
N PHE A 175 1.51 -7.22 7.15
CA PHE A 175 2.72 -6.43 7.05
C PHE A 175 3.22 -6.51 5.61
N ALA A 176 3.45 -5.37 4.98
CA ALA A 176 3.84 -5.32 3.58
C ALA A 176 4.92 -4.27 3.32
N ASN A 177 6.02 -4.67 2.67
CA ASN A 177 7.03 -3.73 2.22
C ASN A 177 6.63 -3.08 0.90
N THR A 178 6.52 -1.77 0.89
CA THR A 178 6.04 -0.99 -0.25
C THR A 178 6.81 0.32 -0.40
N SER A 179 6.79 0.89 -1.59
CA SER A 179 7.25 2.26 -1.85
C SER A 179 6.10 3.29 -1.78
N ILE A 180 4.87 2.85 -1.50
CA ILE A 180 3.70 3.73 -1.42
C ILE A 180 3.44 4.12 0.03
N ARG A 181 3.41 5.43 0.29
CA ARG A 181 2.96 6.02 1.55
C ARG A 181 1.45 5.83 1.71
N ALA A 182 1.05 5.01 2.67
CA ALA A 182 -0.37 4.77 2.94
C ALA A 182 -0.95 5.94 3.75
N VAL A 183 -1.97 6.61 3.21
CA VAL A 183 -2.68 7.74 3.84
C VAL A 183 -4.20 7.59 3.82
N CYS A 184 -4.73 6.59 3.11
CA CYS A 184 -6.16 6.33 2.99
C CYS A 184 -6.40 4.91 2.46
N LYS A 185 -7.65 4.46 2.38
CA LYS A 185 -8.01 3.12 1.85
C LYS A 185 -7.41 2.85 0.47
N ASN A 186 -7.48 3.82 -0.45
CA ASN A 186 -6.95 3.64 -1.80
C ASN A 186 -5.45 3.42 -1.80
N THR A 187 -4.70 4.20 -1.02
CA THR A 187 -3.24 4.05 -0.92
C THR A 187 -2.82 2.82 -0.12
N VAL A 188 -3.63 2.34 0.84
CA VAL A 188 -3.44 1.03 1.48
C VAL A 188 -3.56 -0.09 0.44
N VAL A 189 -4.63 -0.08 -0.37
CA VAL A 189 -4.82 -1.08 -1.44
C VAL A 189 -3.69 -0.99 -2.47
N ALA A 190 -3.33 0.21 -2.89
CA ALA A 190 -2.22 0.45 -3.80
C ALA A 190 -0.88 -0.09 -3.25
N GLY A 191 -0.57 0.22 -2.00
CA GLY A 191 0.63 -0.25 -1.32
C GLY A 191 0.70 -1.79 -1.25
N LEU A 192 -0.43 -2.46 -0.98
CA LEU A 192 -0.50 -3.92 -0.98
C LEU A 192 -0.30 -4.53 -2.38
N ASN A 193 -0.86 -3.91 -3.42
CA ASN A 193 -0.78 -4.42 -4.79
C ASN A 193 0.63 -4.35 -5.37
N VAL A 194 1.42 -3.33 -5.00
CA VAL A 194 2.82 -3.17 -5.45
C VAL A 194 3.84 -3.65 -4.41
N ALA A 195 3.37 -4.21 -3.30
CA ALA A 195 4.26 -4.66 -2.24
C ALA A 195 5.19 -5.76 -2.74
N GLN A 196 6.46 -5.62 -2.40
CA GLN A 196 7.53 -6.55 -2.78
C GLN A 196 7.51 -7.82 -1.93
N SER A 197 7.03 -7.68 -0.72
CA SER A 197 6.77 -8.80 0.19
C SER A 197 5.56 -8.48 1.04
N VAL A 198 4.70 -9.48 1.23
CA VAL A 198 3.48 -9.38 2.04
C VAL A 198 3.43 -10.56 2.98
N PHE A 199 3.31 -10.28 4.25
CA PHE A 199 2.99 -11.26 5.27
C PHE A 199 1.56 -11.04 5.76
N THR A 200 0.78 -12.13 5.92
CA THR A 200 -0.58 -12.07 6.46
C THR A 200 -0.78 -13.11 7.54
N ALA A 201 -1.42 -12.72 8.63
CA ALA A 201 -1.87 -13.61 9.68
C ALA A 201 -3.37 -13.47 9.91
N ARG A 202 -4.06 -14.60 10.13
CA ARG A 202 -5.46 -14.60 10.52
C ARG A 202 -5.60 -14.30 12.02
N HIS A 203 -6.70 -13.68 12.40
CA HIS A 203 -7.08 -13.41 13.78
C HIS A 203 -7.45 -14.70 14.53
N THR A 204 -6.44 -15.49 14.86
CA THR A 204 -6.57 -16.77 15.60
C THR A 204 -5.52 -16.84 16.71
N ARG A 205 -5.63 -17.84 17.59
CA ARG A 205 -4.66 -18.06 18.71
C ARG A 205 -3.21 -18.22 18.27
N ASN A 206 -2.97 -18.57 17.00
CA ASN A 206 -1.63 -18.78 16.45
C ASN A 206 -1.05 -17.53 15.76
N ALA A 207 -1.73 -16.37 15.86
CA ALA A 207 -1.23 -15.12 15.26
C ALA A 207 0.18 -14.75 15.75
N ASP A 208 0.50 -15.05 17.00
CA ASP A 208 1.80 -14.76 17.61
C ASP A 208 2.95 -15.60 17.04
N LEU A 209 2.69 -16.89 16.76
CA LEU A 209 3.69 -17.78 16.16
C LEU A 209 4.04 -17.37 14.71
N ALA A 210 3.09 -16.78 14.01
CA ALA A 210 3.30 -16.30 12.65
C ALA A 210 4.25 -15.09 12.57
N MET A 211 4.54 -14.41 13.69
CA MET A 211 5.38 -13.20 13.70
C MET A 211 6.85 -13.47 13.40
N GLU A 212 7.38 -14.64 13.69
CA GLU A 212 8.74 -14.99 13.28
C GLU A 212 8.86 -15.12 11.76
N GLU A 213 7.78 -15.56 11.10
CA GLU A 213 7.70 -15.58 9.63
C GLU A 213 7.70 -14.17 9.04
N ALA A 214 7.08 -13.18 9.68
CA ALA A 214 7.10 -11.80 9.24
C ALA A 214 8.52 -11.23 9.16
N ARG A 215 9.38 -11.55 10.12
CA ARG A 215 10.81 -11.16 10.08
C ARG A 215 11.53 -11.72 8.86
N THR A 216 11.23 -12.97 8.51
CA THR A 216 11.81 -13.61 7.32
C THR A 216 11.36 -12.95 6.04
N VAL A 217 10.07 -12.62 5.94
CA VAL A 217 9.49 -11.91 4.79
C VAL A 217 10.10 -10.51 4.62
N LEU A 218 10.34 -9.80 5.72
CA LEU A 218 11.00 -8.48 5.69
C LEU A 218 12.48 -8.56 5.29
N ARG A 219 13.21 -9.60 5.72
CA ARG A 219 14.59 -9.85 5.25
C ARG A 219 14.63 -10.09 3.75
N MET A 220 13.70 -10.90 3.21
CA MET A 220 13.56 -11.10 1.75
C MET A 220 13.35 -9.80 1.01
N SER A 221 12.66 -8.82 1.61
CA SER A 221 12.48 -7.49 1.03
C SER A 221 13.77 -6.66 1.00
N THR A 222 14.64 -6.81 2.02
CA THR A 222 15.97 -6.17 1.98
C THR A 222 16.80 -6.75 0.83
N ASP A 223 16.77 -8.05 0.64
CA ASP A 223 17.43 -8.73 -0.48
C ASP A 223 16.85 -8.31 -1.82
N TRP A 224 15.54 -8.11 -1.90
CA TRP A 224 14.90 -7.55 -3.09
C TRP A 224 15.37 -6.12 -3.37
N ALA A 225 15.41 -5.24 -2.35
CA ALA A 225 15.87 -3.86 -2.52
C ALA A 225 17.32 -3.79 -3.04
N VAL A 226 18.18 -4.68 -2.55
CA VAL A 226 19.55 -4.84 -3.05
C VAL A 226 19.55 -5.32 -4.50
N SER A 227 18.72 -6.31 -4.83
CA SER A 227 18.60 -6.85 -6.19
C SER A 227 18.03 -5.82 -7.15
N PHE A 228 17.02 -5.05 -6.73
CA PHE A 228 16.45 -3.96 -7.51
C PHE A 228 17.48 -2.84 -7.77
N LYS A 229 18.20 -2.43 -6.71
CA LYS A 229 19.29 -1.46 -6.85
C LYS A 229 20.30 -1.94 -7.88
N LYS A 230 20.73 -3.19 -7.78
CA LYS A 230 21.67 -3.79 -8.73
C LYS A 230 21.13 -3.79 -10.17
N ALA A 231 19.87 -4.16 -10.37
CA ALA A 231 19.22 -4.13 -11.69
C ALA A 231 19.14 -2.70 -12.25
N ALA A 232 18.78 -1.71 -11.42
CA ALA A 232 18.77 -0.30 -11.82
C ALA A 232 20.19 0.20 -12.19
N GLU A 233 21.21 -0.18 -11.42
CA GLU A 233 22.61 0.14 -11.69
C GLU A 233 23.10 -0.53 -12.98
N GLU A 234 22.64 -1.73 -13.30
CA GLU A 234 22.92 -2.39 -14.58
C GLU A 234 22.27 -1.65 -15.76
N LEU A 235 21.02 -1.23 -15.62
CA LEU A 235 20.33 -0.43 -16.64
C LEU A 235 21.01 0.92 -16.89
N LEU A 236 21.52 1.58 -15.85
CA LEU A 236 22.28 2.84 -15.98
C LEU A 236 23.58 2.69 -16.78
N LYS A 237 24.20 1.51 -16.77
CA LYS A 237 25.44 1.22 -17.53
C LYS A 237 25.19 0.95 -19.02
N ILE A 238 23.93 0.69 -19.40
CA ILE A 238 23.59 0.38 -20.80
C ILE A 238 23.43 1.69 -21.56
N ASP A 239 24.37 2.00 -22.44
CA ASP A 239 24.28 3.14 -23.34
C ASP A 239 23.11 2.97 -24.34
N MET A 240 22.25 3.98 -24.40
CA MET A 240 21.02 3.98 -25.18
C MET A 240 21.02 5.12 -26.19
N ASN A 241 21.52 4.84 -27.38
CA ASN A 241 21.38 5.76 -28.51
C ASN A 241 19.95 5.74 -29.09
N SER A 242 19.64 6.70 -29.97
CA SER A 242 18.30 6.83 -30.58
C SER A 242 17.81 5.56 -31.28
N LEU A 243 18.70 4.75 -31.86
CA LEU A 243 18.35 3.50 -32.53
C LEU A 243 17.96 2.39 -31.54
N LYS A 244 18.69 2.28 -30.43
CA LYS A 244 18.35 1.33 -29.35
C LYS A 244 17.02 1.70 -28.70
N VAL A 245 16.79 2.98 -28.40
CA VAL A 245 15.50 3.47 -27.86
C VAL A 245 14.34 3.14 -28.79
N GLU A 246 14.49 3.38 -30.09
CA GLU A 246 13.46 3.04 -31.07
C GLU A 246 13.19 1.53 -31.13
N ARG A 247 14.21 0.70 -31.00
CA ARG A 247 14.04 -0.77 -30.90
C ARG A 247 13.26 -1.17 -29.64
N VAL A 248 13.56 -0.57 -28.49
CA VAL A 248 12.82 -0.81 -27.24
C VAL A 248 11.35 -0.44 -27.43
N ILE A 249 11.07 0.75 -27.92
CA ILE A 249 9.70 1.24 -28.12
C ILE A 249 8.91 0.31 -29.05
N LYS A 250 9.49 -0.09 -30.18
CA LYS A 250 8.86 -0.99 -31.17
C LYS A 250 8.70 -2.41 -30.63
N HIS A 251 9.60 -2.88 -29.78
CA HIS A 251 9.46 -4.19 -29.12
C HIS A 251 8.34 -4.20 -28.09
N VAL A 252 8.23 -3.15 -27.30
CA VAL A 252 7.25 -3.02 -26.22
C VAL A 252 5.85 -2.71 -26.77
N PHE A 253 5.78 -1.89 -27.81
CA PHE A 253 4.54 -1.50 -28.49
C PHE A 253 4.56 -1.95 -29.97
N PRO A 254 4.55 -3.25 -30.23
CA PRO A 254 4.71 -3.74 -31.61
C PRO A 254 3.52 -3.37 -32.50
N MET A 255 3.81 -3.09 -33.78
CA MET A 255 2.78 -2.98 -34.82
C MET A 255 2.33 -4.39 -35.23
N LYS A 256 1.04 -4.63 -35.30
CA LYS A 256 0.48 -5.92 -35.71
C LYS A 256 0.22 -5.95 -37.22
N ALA A 257 0.39 -7.11 -37.85
CA ALA A 257 0.26 -7.25 -39.29
C ALA A 257 -1.11 -6.80 -39.86
N ASN A 258 -2.19 -6.96 -39.10
CA ASN A 258 -3.56 -6.65 -39.55
C ASN A 258 -4.14 -5.38 -38.91
N GLU A 259 -3.31 -4.42 -38.51
CA GLU A 259 -3.78 -3.12 -37.96
C GLU A 259 -4.37 -2.24 -39.07
N THR A 260 -5.49 -1.60 -38.75
CA THR A 260 -6.10 -0.56 -39.60
C THR A 260 -5.21 0.70 -39.63
N ASN A 261 -5.40 1.59 -40.61
CA ASN A 261 -4.62 2.83 -40.68
C ASN A 261 -4.72 3.66 -39.39
N ARG A 262 -5.91 3.77 -38.81
CA ARG A 262 -6.10 4.47 -37.52
C ARG A 262 -5.35 3.82 -36.37
N GLN A 263 -5.24 2.50 -36.33
CA GLN A 263 -4.48 1.78 -35.30
C GLN A 263 -2.97 2.00 -35.49
N LYS A 264 -2.50 2.05 -36.74
CA LYS A 264 -1.10 2.36 -37.05
C LYS A 264 -0.74 3.79 -36.63
N GLU A 265 -1.58 4.77 -36.97
CA GLU A 265 -1.41 6.17 -36.54
C GLU A 265 -1.36 6.30 -35.00
N ASN A 266 -2.27 5.63 -34.29
CA ASN A 266 -2.23 5.59 -32.82
C ASN A 266 -0.92 4.95 -32.29
N ARG A 267 -0.39 3.95 -32.97
CA ARG A 267 0.87 3.30 -32.59
C ARG A 267 2.05 4.24 -32.77
N GLU A 268 2.09 4.95 -33.90
CA GLU A 268 3.11 5.96 -34.18
C GLU A 268 3.05 7.13 -33.19
N GLU A 269 1.83 7.55 -32.77
CA GLU A 269 1.64 8.53 -31.71
C GLU A 269 2.26 8.06 -30.39
N ILE A 270 2.04 6.79 -30.00
CA ILE A 270 2.65 6.19 -28.82
C ILE A 270 4.17 6.23 -28.92
N TRP A 271 4.73 5.78 -30.05
CA TRP A 271 6.18 5.79 -30.26
C TRP A 271 6.77 7.18 -30.18
N GLY A 272 6.10 8.18 -30.79
CA GLY A 272 6.50 9.58 -30.74
C GLY A 272 6.48 10.14 -29.33
N THR A 273 5.42 9.81 -28.55
CA THR A 273 5.28 10.26 -27.16
C THR A 273 6.39 9.67 -26.28
N VAL A 274 6.59 8.35 -26.31
CA VAL A 274 7.66 7.70 -25.49
C VAL A 274 9.05 8.20 -25.87
N LYS A 275 9.30 8.40 -27.18
CA LYS A 275 10.59 8.97 -27.66
C LYS A 275 10.76 10.42 -27.16
N GLY A 276 9.70 11.22 -27.16
CA GLY A 276 9.70 12.58 -26.61
C GLY A 276 9.99 12.60 -25.11
N LEU A 277 9.39 11.70 -24.34
CA LEU A 277 9.63 11.56 -22.90
C LEU A 277 11.07 11.17 -22.61
N TYR A 278 11.63 10.24 -23.39
CA TYR A 278 13.05 9.87 -23.27
C TYR A 278 13.99 11.06 -23.54
N VAL A 279 13.78 11.80 -24.63
CA VAL A 279 14.63 12.94 -25.02
C VAL A 279 14.54 14.08 -24.02
N ASN A 280 13.33 14.36 -23.54
CA ASN A 280 13.07 15.50 -22.64
C ASN A 280 13.44 15.18 -21.19
N ASN A 281 13.56 13.90 -20.81
CA ASN A 281 13.88 13.42 -19.44
C ASN A 281 13.06 14.11 -18.34
N ASN A 282 11.79 14.41 -18.61
CA ASN A 282 10.98 15.28 -17.77
C ASN A 282 10.84 14.78 -16.32
N ASN A 283 10.63 13.46 -16.12
CA ASN A 283 10.56 12.86 -14.80
C ASN A 283 11.77 11.95 -14.49
N ALA A 284 12.57 11.64 -15.47
CA ALA A 284 13.77 10.81 -15.32
C ALA A 284 14.96 11.56 -14.69
N GLY A 285 14.76 12.81 -14.22
CA GLY A 285 15.74 13.57 -13.45
C GLY A 285 17.07 13.83 -14.15
N GLY A 286 17.14 13.72 -15.48
CA GLY A 286 18.36 13.95 -16.24
C GLY A 286 19.39 12.82 -16.12
N TYR A 287 18.94 11.58 -16.02
CA TYR A 287 19.79 10.38 -15.87
C TYR A 287 20.69 10.08 -17.07
N GLY A 288 20.61 10.86 -18.16
CA GLY A 288 21.40 10.66 -19.36
C GLY A 288 20.85 9.58 -20.31
N ASP A 289 21.61 9.31 -21.37
CA ASP A 289 21.24 8.38 -22.44
C ASP A 289 21.56 6.93 -22.04
N ASN A 290 20.73 6.34 -21.19
CA ASN A 290 20.94 5.00 -20.67
C ASN A 290 19.64 4.18 -20.54
N GLY A 291 19.78 2.90 -20.20
CA GLY A 291 18.65 1.97 -20.08
C GLY A 291 17.66 2.34 -18.99
N TRP A 292 18.11 2.97 -17.90
CA TRP A 292 17.22 3.46 -16.83
C TRP A 292 16.29 4.57 -17.33
N SER A 293 16.84 5.55 -18.09
CA SER A 293 16.04 6.60 -18.73
C SER A 293 15.01 6.03 -19.71
N ALA A 294 15.40 5.01 -20.48
CA ALA A 294 14.47 4.36 -21.42
C ALA A 294 13.35 3.61 -20.69
N LEU A 295 13.65 2.91 -19.60
CA LEU A 295 12.64 2.25 -18.76
C LEU A 295 11.67 3.26 -18.16
N ASN A 296 12.20 4.36 -17.60
CA ASN A 296 11.38 5.41 -17.00
C ASN A 296 10.49 6.12 -18.03
N ALA A 297 10.97 6.39 -19.25
CA ALA A 297 10.15 6.99 -20.31
C ALA A 297 8.95 6.10 -20.71
N VAL A 298 9.15 4.78 -20.78
CA VAL A 298 8.05 3.84 -21.00
C VAL A 298 7.10 3.80 -19.80
N GLY A 299 7.63 3.77 -18.58
CA GLY A 299 6.85 3.82 -17.34
C GLY A 299 5.99 5.08 -17.27
N GLU A 300 6.56 6.24 -17.49
CA GLU A 300 5.89 7.54 -17.49
C GLU A 300 4.76 7.59 -18.53
N TYR A 301 5.00 7.09 -19.74
CA TYR A 301 3.94 6.97 -20.74
C TYR A 301 2.76 6.13 -20.24
N LEU A 302 3.03 4.96 -19.68
CA LEU A 302 2.01 4.04 -19.21
C LEU A 302 1.21 4.60 -18.03
N ASP A 303 1.86 5.35 -17.15
CA ASP A 303 1.24 5.88 -15.93
C ASP A 303 0.50 7.20 -16.17
N HIS A 304 0.94 8.06 -17.10
CA HIS A 304 0.45 9.43 -17.22
C HIS A 304 -0.12 9.78 -18.61
N TYR A 305 0.39 9.19 -19.69
CA TYR A 305 0.04 9.61 -21.06
C TYR A 305 -0.84 8.60 -21.81
N ARG A 306 -0.98 7.40 -21.32
CA ARG A 306 -1.87 6.38 -21.91
C ARG A 306 -3.31 6.89 -21.97
N LYS A 307 -3.99 6.66 -23.11
CA LYS A 307 -5.42 6.99 -23.28
C LYS A 307 -6.29 6.16 -22.33
N ALA A 308 -6.57 6.71 -21.15
CA ALA A 308 -7.49 6.22 -20.14
C ALA A 308 -7.80 7.38 -19.18
N ASP A 309 -8.81 7.26 -18.33
CA ASP A 309 -8.98 8.22 -17.25
C ASP A 309 -7.93 8.04 -16.14
N ASP A 310 -7.84 9.00 -15.22
CA ASP A 310 -6.81 9.00 -14.17
C ASP A 310 -6.98 7.83 -13.20
N ALA A 311 -8.22 7.44 -12.91
CA ALA A 311 -8.52 6.32 -12.03
C ALA A 311 -8.09 4.98 -12.66
N ASP A 312 -8.39 4.77 -13.94
CA ASP A 312 -7.98 3.57 -14.69
C ASP A 312 -6.46 3.50 -14.86
N ARG A 313 -5.77 4.65 -15.05
CA ARG A 313 -4.31 4.71 -15.10
C ARG A 313 -3.70 4.29 -13.77
N ALA A 314 -4.18 4.89 -12.67
CA ALA A 314 -3.72 4.59 -11.33
C ALA A 314 -3.96 3.11 -10.98
N TYR A 315 -5.18 2.60 -11.22
CA TYR A 315 -5.52 1.21 -10.95
C TYR A 315 -4.62 0.24 -11.74
N ALA A 316 -4.46 0.45 -13.04
CA ALA A 316 -3.63 -0.43 -13.88
C ALA A 316 -2.14 -0.41 -13.49
N SER A 317 -1.62 0.72 -12.99
CA SER A 317 -0.23 0.82 -12.51
C SER A 317 -0.01 0.15 -11.16
N MET A 318 -1.07 0.01 -10.36
CA MET A 318 -1.06 -0.63 -9.04
C MET A 318 -1.36 -2.14 -9.09
N ASP A 319 -1.97 -2.64 -10.17
CA ASP A 319 -2.29 -4.06 -10.32
C ASP A 319 -1.07 -4.82 -10.88
N SER A 320 -0.50 -5.71 -10.06
CA SER A 320 0.66 -6.56 -10.42
C SER A 320 0.39 -7.50 -11.60
N TYR A 321 -0.87 -7.81 -11.88
CA TYR A 321 -1.29 -8.66 -13.00
C TYR A 321 -1.72 -7.87 -14.24
N SER A 322 -1.75 -6.55 -14.16
CA SER A 322 -2.14 -5.71 -15.28
C SER A 322 -1.17 -5.84 -16.47
N TRP A 323 -1.66 -5.50 -17.65
CA TRP A 323 -0.80 -5.43 -18.81
C TRP A 323 0.24 -4.29 -18.68
N VAL A 324 -0.06 -3.23 -17.93
CA VAL A 324 0.85 -2.13 -17.64
C VAL A 324 2.09 -2.62 -16.90
N THR A 325 1.89 -3.34 -15.79
CA THR A 325 2.98 -3.93 -15.00
C THR A 325 3.78 -4.96 -15.82
N LYS A 326 3.08 -5.82 -16.58
CA LYS A 326 3.73 -6.76 -17.50
C LYS A 326 4.56 -6.06 -18.57
N THR A 327 4.08 -4.92 -19.08
CA THR A 327 4.78 -4.14 -20.09
C THR A 327 6.04 -3.48 -19.51
N LYS A 328 5.99 -2.94 -18.28
CA LYS A 328 7.18 -2.42 -17.57
C LYS A 328 8.22 -3.53 -17.38
N THR A 329 7.83 -4.70 -16.93
CA THR A 329 8.73 -5.87 -16.77
C THR A 329 9.32 -6.34 -18.11
N LEU A 330 8.53 -6.36 -19.18
CA LEU A 330 9.01 -6.69 -20.52
C LEU A 330 10.05 -5.68 -20.99
N THR A 331 9.81 -4.39 -20.73
CA THR A 331 10.73 -3.30 -21.08
C THR A 331 12.08 -3.48 -20.40
N GLU A 332 12.09 -3.69 -19.08
CA GLU A 332 13.30 -3.94 -18.30
C GLU A 332 14.09 -5.12 -18.86
N LYS A 333 13.46 -6.27 -19.04
CA LYS A 333 14.10 -7.49 -19.58
C LYS A 333 14.70 -7.27 -20.97
N TYR A 334 13.97 -6.56 -21.84
CA TYR A 334 14.46 -6.31 -23.18
C TYR A 334 15.66 -5.34 -23.18
N ILE A 335 15.63 -4.26 -22.39
CA ILE A 335 16.76 -3.35 -22.25
C ILE A 335 17.98 -4.09 -21.73
N LEU A 336 17.85 -4.92 -20.70
CA LEU A 336 18.97 -5.74 -20.16
C LEU A 336 19.55 -6.69 -21.22
N SER A 337 18.74 -7.13 -22.18
CA SER A 337 19.25 -7.96 -23.30
C SER A 337 20.03 -7.21 -24.38
N LEU A 338 20.06 -5.86 -24.31
CA LEU A 338 20.81 -5.00 -25.22
C LEU A 338 22.20 -4.60 -24.68
N ALA A 339 22.54 -5.10 -23.48
CA ALA A 339 23.81 -4.86 -22.79
C ALA A 339 25.03 -5.41 -23.56
#